data_3a2e7b8189172c774de96191936bf166
#
_entry.id   3a2e7b8189172c774de96191936bf166
#
_cell.length_a   1.000
_cell.length_b   1.000
_cell.length_c   1.000
_cell.angle_alpha   90.00
_cell.angle_beta   90.00
_cell.angle_gamma   90.00
#
_symmetry.space_group_name_H-M   'P 1'
#
loop_
_entity.id
_entity.type
_entity.pdbx_description
1 polymer ?
#
loop_
_entity_poly.entity_id
_entity_poly.type
_entity_poly.pdbx_seq_one_letter_code
_entity_poly.pdbx_strand_id
1 'polypeptide(L)'
;MKRRYTTLLPLLLCTGFALAETPHLLPPLRQNVTIPKGTPMRYQGVRKDMTNYAVLVGRMRLEGWLYADLSQDDGQVEWSSITFKPTPAARAKLPYIADNYDDEEIEITLRPPHRDYFTPADVRSMLPAAWLQGNPRKIRRPAAIEISRLEMGVECDHRNYNAVVNKIGTRPRSGKMPDNGEGC
;
A
#
# COMPACT_ATOMS: atom_id res chain seq x y z
N MET A 1 41.87 -54.95 45.78
CA MET A 1 40.66 -54.09 45.86
C MET A 1 40.80 -52.95 44.91
N LYS A 2 40.09 -52.97 43.74
CA LYS A 2 40.08 -51.88 42.74
C LYS A 2 38.73 -51.17 42.81
N ARG A 3 38.74 -49.90 43.27
CA ARG A 3 37.57 -49.03 43.29
C ARG A 3 37.42 -48.43 41.90
N ARG A 4 36.28 -48.67 41.25
CA ARG A 4 35.85 -48.01 40.01
C ARG A 4 35.06 -46.75 40.37
N TYR A 5 35.54 -45.59 39.94
CA TYR A 5 34.77 -44.33 40.03
C TYR A 5 33.96 -44.19 38.75
N THR A 6 32.65 -44.19 38.90
CA THR A 6 31.71 -43.94 37.82
C THR A 6 31.44 -42.42 37.79
N THR A 7 31.96 -41.76 36.79
CA THR A 7 31.75 -40.32 36.58
C THR A 7 30.41 -40.16 35.88
N LEU A 8 29.40 -39.61 36.57
CA LEU A 8 28.14 -39.16 36.00
C LEU A 8 28.34 -37.82 35.34
N LEU A 9 28.18 -37.75 34.02
CA LEU A 9 28.16 -36.53 33.23
C LEU A 9 26.76 -35.94 33.31
N PRO A 10 26.57 -34.66 33.73
CA PRO A 10 25.26 -34.04 33.69
C PRO A 10 24.96 -33.64 32.23
N LEU A 11 23.86 -34.19 31.71
CA LEU A 11 23.26 -33.79 30.43
C LEU A 11 22.67 -32.39 30.60
N LEU A 12 23.33 -31.35 30.11
CA LEU A 12 22.76 -30.02 29.99
C LEU A 12 21.72 -30.04 28.86
N LEU A 13 20.45 -30.11 29.23
CA LEU A 13 19.33 -29.83 28.33
C LEU A 13 19.31 -28.32 28.05
N CYS A 14 19.90 -27.90 26.94
CA CYS A 14 19.64 -26.60 26.35
C CYS A 14 18.21 -26.62 25.81
N THR A 15 17.24 -26.21 26.63
CA THR A 15 15.93 -25.82 26.15
C THR A 15 16.09 -24.55 25.33
N GLY A 16 16.26 -24.71 24.02
CA GLY A 16 16.17 -23.60 23.07
C GLY A 16 14.76 -23.00 23.19
N PHE A 17 14.68 -21.84 23.80
CA PHE A 17 13.52 -20.97 23.62
C PHE A 17 13.46 -20.61 22.14
N ALA A 18 12.62 -21.29 21.38
CA ALA A 18 12.15 -20.80 20.11
C ALA A 18 11.41 -19.49 20.43
N LEU A 19 12.06 -18.37 20.19
CA LEU A 19 11.37 -17.09 20.11
C LEU A 19 10.31 -17.27 19.02
N ALA A 20 9.05 -17.39 19.45
CA ALA A 20 7.92 -17.34 18.54
C ALA A 20 8.04 -16.00 17.83
N GLU A 21 8.46 -16.02 16.56
CA GLU A 21 8.40 -14.85 15.69
C GLU A 21 6.95 -14.36 15.75
N THR A 22 6.79 -13.12 16.17
CA THR A 22 5.49 -12.46 16.19
C THR A 22 4.90 -12.56 14.79
N PRO A 23 3.65 -13.08 14.62
CA PRO A 23 3.08 -13.35 13.30
C PRO A 23 2.89 -12.10 12.41
N HIS A 24 3.24 -10.92 12.90
CA HIS A 24 2.95 -9.62 12.33
C HIS A 24 3.94 -9.10 11.27
N LEU A 25 5.02 -9.83 10.97
CA LEU A 25 6.08 -9.35 10.07
C LEU A 25 6.50 -10.41 9.05
N LEU A 26 5.57 -11.17 8.50
CA LEU A 26 5.90 -11.99 7.34
C LEU A 26 6.30 -11.06 6.19
N PRO A 27 7.54 -11.16 5.68
CA PRO A 27 7.89 -10.41 4.49
C PRO A 27 6.89 -10.79 3.39
N PRO A 28 6.38 -9.85 2.58
CA PRO A 28 5.42 -10.12 1.53
C PRO A 28 6.08 -10.90 0.40
N LEU A 29 6.43 -12.16 0.68
CA LEU A 29 6.98 -13.09 -0.28
C LEU A 29 5.93 -13.37 -1.36
N ARG A 30 6.39 -13.81 -2.54
CA ARG A 30 5.50 -14.13 -3.67
C ARG A 30 4.34 -15.06 -3.26
N GLN A 31 4.58 -15.99 -2.36
CA GLN A 31 3.60 -16.95 -1.86
C GLN A 31 2.45 -16.33 -1.04
N ASN A 32 2.69 -15.17 -0.42
CA ASN A 32 1.72 -14.44 0.38
C ASN A 32 0.87 -13.48 -0.47
N VAL A 33 1.30 -13.23 -1.72
CA VAL A 33 0.63 -12.30 -2.62
C VAL A 33 -0.34 -13.04 -3.52
N THR A 34 -1.62 -12.75 -3.38
CA THR A 34 -2.67 -13.22 -4.27
C THR A 34 -2.91 -12.19 -5.39
N ILE A 35 -2.85 -12.63 -6.62
CA ILE A 35 -3.15 -11.82 -7.80
C ILE A 35 -4.44 -12.39 -8.42
N PRO A 36 -5.56 -11.64 -8.38
CA PRO A 36 -6.83 -12.09 -8.96
C PRO A 36 -6.69 -12.43 -10.45
N LYS A 37 -7.43 -13.46 -10.89
CA LYS A 37 -7.41 -13.87 -12.29
C LYS A 37 -7.81 -12.71 -13.20
N GLY A 38 -7.02 -12.48 -14.26
CA GLY A 38 -7.26 -11.41 -15.22
C GLY A 38 -6.71 -10.04 -14.81
N THR A 39 -6.08 -9.92 -13.64
CA THR A 39 -5.37 -8.71 -13.25
C THR A 39 -4.09 -8.57 -14.08
N PRO A 40 -3.88 -7.42 -14.77
CA PRO A 40 -2.71 -7.23 -15.65
C PRO A 40 -1.44 -6.83 -14.88
N MET A 41 -1.35 -7.19 -13.62
CA MET A 41 -0.19 -6.93 -12.75
C MET A 41 0.58 -8.24 -12.52
N ARG A 42 1.89 -8.16 -12.46
CA ARG A 42 2.79 -9.29 -12.15
C ARG A 42 3.70 -8.95 -10.98
N TYR A 43 3.91 -9.91 -10.12
CA TYR A 43 4.85 -9.78 -9.02
C TYR A 43 6.28 -9.59 -9.55
N GLN A 44 6.98 -8.57 -9.08
CA GLN A 44 8.35 -8.25 -9.45
C GLN A 44 9.37 -8.64 -8.36
N GLY A 45 8.98 -8.52 -7.10
CA GLY A 45 9.88 -8.78 -5.97
C GLY A 45 9.44 -8.04 -4.71
N VAL A 46 10.39 -7.88 -3.80
CA VAL A 46 10.21 -7.12 -2.55
C VAL A 46 11.07 -5.86 -2.60
N ARG A 47 10.48 -4.72 -2.32
CA ARG A 47 11.22 -3.51 -1.97
C ARG A 47 11.48 -3.54 -0.46
N LYS A 48 12.75 -3.51 -0.09
CA LYS A 48 13.18 -3.38 1.30
C LYS A 48 13.34 -1.90 1.62
N ASP A 49 12.63 -1.47 2.59
CA ASP A 49 12.68 -0.15 3.17
C ASP A 49 12.57 -0.33 4.69
N MET A 50 12.11 0.66 5.45
CA MET A 50 11.75 0.45 6.86
C MET A 50 10.69 -0.64 7.00
N THR A 51 9.84 -0.79 5.97
CA THR A 51 8.85 -1.87 5.81
C THR A 51 9.09 -2.61 4.51
N ASN A 52 8.83 -3.92 4.50
CA ASN A 52 8.92 -4.74 3.30
C ASN A 52 7.64 -4.62 2.47
N TYR A 53 7.75 -4.16 1.23
CA TYR A 53 6.64 -4.07 0.28
C TYR A 53 6.76 -5.11 -0.84
N ALA A 54 5.69 -5.85 -1.09
CA ALA A 54 5.54 -6.61 -2.33
C ALA A 54 5.35 -5.62 -3.48
N VAL A 55 6.17 -5.75 -4.51
CA VAL A 55 6.14 -4.89 -5.69
C VAL A 55 5.52 -5.64 -6.85
N LEU A 56 4.48 -5.06 -7.42
CA LEU A 56 3.85 -5.54 -8.65
C LEU A 56 3.97 -4.48 -9.74
N VAL A 57 4.18 -4.93 -10.97
CA VAL A 57 4.28 -4.07 -12.15
C VAL A 57 3.33 -4.54 -13.24
N GLY A 58 2.82 -3.58 -14.00
CA GLY A 58 1.86 -3.78 -15.07
C GLY A 58 0.98 -2.57 -15.21
N ARG A 59 0.17 -2.49 -16.26
CA ARG A 59 -0.73 -1.36 -16.48
C ARG A 59 -2.14 -1.75 -16.04
N MET A 60 -2.66 -1.05 -15.02
CA MET A 60 -3.98 -1.33 -14.48
C MET A 60 -4.81 -0.06 -14.39
N ARG A 61 -6.06 -0.11 -14.87
CA ARG A 61 -7.04 0.96 -14.69
C ARG A 61 -7.95 0.64 -13.53
N LEU A 62 -8.12 1.60 -12.63
CA LEU A 62 -8.99 1.54 -11.47
C LEU A 62 -10.00 2.67 -11.50
N GLU A 63 -11.23 2.39 -11.08
CA GLU A 63 -12.28 3.37 -10.88
C GLU A 63 -12.58 3.52 -9.40
N GLY A 64 -12.79 4.77 -8.96
CA GLY A 64 -12.98 5.05 -7.54
C GLY A 64 -13.18 6.52 -7.24
N TRP A 65 -12.71 6.90 -6.07
CA TRP A 65 -12.77 8.25 -5.55
C TRP A 65 -11.35 8.73 -5.26
N LEU A 66 -11.04 9.91 -5.77
CA LEU A 66 -9.75 10.56 -5.50
C LEU A 66 -9.95 11.64 -4.45
N TYR A 67 -9.02 11.66 -3.52
CA TYR A 67 -8.88 12.68 -2.50
C TYR A 67 -7.50 13.31 -2.66
N ALA A 68 -7.43 14.62 -2.67
CA ALA A 68 -6.17 15.32 -2.72
C ALA A 68 -6.18 16.45 -1.70
N ASP A 69 -5.09 16.57 -0.97
CA ASP A 69 -4.74 17.73 -0.16
C ASP A 69 -3.55 18.41 -0.85
N LEU A 70 -3.83 19.57 -1.42
CA LEU A 70 -2.91 20.28 -2.31
C LEU A 70 -2.14 21.34 -1.53
N SER A 71 -0.91 21.58 -1.97
CA SER A 71 -0.08 22.68 -1.46
C SER A 71 0.15 22.61 0.04
N GLN A 72 0.54 21.43 0.54
CA GLN A 72 1.11 21.30 1.86
C GLN A 72 2.53 21.86 1.83
N ASP A 73 2.87 22.67 2.83
CA ASP A 73 4.16 23.33 2.95
C ASP A 73 4.71 23.07 4.35
N ASP A 74 5.90 22.49 4.43
CA ASP A 74 6.63 22.28 5.67
C ASP A 74 7.70 23.36 5.92
N GLY A 75 7.67 24.42 5.10
CA GLY A 75 8.64 25.52 5.13
C GLY A 75 9.89 25.28 4.27
N GLN A 76 10.03 24.09 3.66
CA GLN A 76 11.15 23.73 2.79
C GLN A 76 10.66 23.33 1.39
N VAL A 77 9.60 22.54 1.30
CA VAL A 77 9.09 22.01 0.03
C VAL A 77 7.57 22.07 0.03
N GLU A 78 7.01 22.62 -1.03
CA GLU A 78 5.57 22.54 -1.31
C GLU A 78 5.26 21.18 -1.97
N TRP A 79 4.36 20.41 -1.36
CA TRP A 79 3.97 19.08 -1.81
C TRP A 79 2.46 18.85 -1.70
N SER A 80 1.97 17.80 -2.31
CA SER A 80 0.56 17.41 -2.24
C SER A 80 0.40 15.93 -1.96
N SER A 81 -0.55 15.59 -1.10
CA SER A 81 -0.95 14.21 -0.84
C SER A 81 -2.15 13.86 -1.69
N ILE A 82 -2.07 12.75 -2.43
CA ILE A 82 -3.18 12.25 -3.23
C ILE A 82 -3.42 10.78 -2.89
N THR A 83 -4.65 10.48 -2.48
CA THR A 83 -5.09 9.12 -2.18
C THR A 83 -6.27 8.72 -3.05
N PHE A 84 -6.52 7.42 -3.14
CA PHE A 84 -7.55 6.87 -4.00
C PHE A 84 -8.25 5.69 -3.32
N LYS A 85 -9.58 5.79 -3.19
CA LYS A 85 -10.43 4.69 -2.72
C LYS A 85 -11.09 4.00 -3.91
N PRO A 86 -10.73 2.75 -4.23
CA PRO A 86 -11.31 2.02 -5.35
C PRO A 86 -12.77 1.67 -5.08
N THR A 87 -13.58 1.58 -6.15
CA THR A 87 -14.91 0.99 -6.06
C THR A 87 -14.83 -0.49 -5.68
N PRO A 88 -15.89 -1.12 -5.12
CA PRO A 88 -15.89 -2.55 -4.83
C PRO A 88 -15.50 -3.41 -6.04
N ALA A 89 -15.94 -3.06 -7.25
CA ALA A 89 -15.59 -3.75 -8.49
C ALA A 89 -14.13 -3.57 -8.89
N ALA A 90 -13.52 -2.42 -8.63
CA ALA A 90 -12.11 -2.18 -8.86
C ALA A 90 -11.25 -2.86 -7.78
N ARG A 91 -11.71 -2.83 -6.52
CA ARG A 91 -11.07 -3.51 -5.40
C ARG A 91 -10.95 -5.01 -5.63
N ALA A 92 -11.99 -5.67 -6.12
CA ALA A 92 -11.97 -7.11 -6.43
C ALA A 92 -10.91 -7.53 -7.46
N LYS A 93 -10.32 -6.56 -8.19
CA LYS A 93 -9.23 -6.79 -9.15
C LYS A 93 -7.85 -6.49 -8.57
N LEU A 94 -7.78 -5.87 -7.40
CA LEU A 94 -6.49 -5.54 -6.79
C LEU A 94 -5.80 -6.80 -6.26
N PRO A 95 -4.50 -6.95 -6.48
CA PRO A 95 -3.69 -7.88 -5.72
C PRO A 95 -3.79 -7.58 -4.22
N TYR A 96 -3.66 -8.61 -3.40
CA TYR A 96 -3.66 -8.46 -1.95
C TYR A 96 -2.68 -9.43 -1.29
N ILE A 97 -2.27 -9.09 -0.07
CA ILE A 97 -1.51 -9.99 0.79
C ILE A 97 -2.53 -10.77 1.61
N ALA A 98 -2.45 -12.11 1.55
CA ALA A 98 -3.27 -12.96 2.39
C ALA A 98 -2.79 -12.82 3.85
N ASP A 99 -3.60 -12.21 4.66
CA ASP A 99 -3.45 -12.04 6.09
C ASP A 99 -4.80 -12.25 6.78
N ASN A 100 -4.81 -12.21 8.10
CA ASN A 100 -6.02 -12.39 8.90
C ASN A 100 -6.77 -11.07 9.17
N TYR A 101 -6.37 -9.98 8.50
CA TYR A 101 -7.03 -8.69 8.68
C TYR A 101 -8.27 -8.61 7.81
N ASP A 102 -9.41 -8.35 8.44
CA ASP A 102 -10.66 -8.11 7.76
C ASP A 102 -10.55 -6.89 6.85
N ASP A 103 -11.29 -6.96 5.78
CA ASP A 103 -11.26 -6.03 4.68
C ASP A 103 -11.85 -4.66 5.03
N GLU A 104 -11.14 -3.91 5.85
CA GLU A 104 -11.38 -2.49 5.98
C GLU A 104 -11.15 -1.75 4.66
N GLU A 105 -11.60 -0.54 4.56
CA GLU A 105 -11.53 0.24 3.34
C GLU A 105 -10.10 0.36 2.80
N ILE A 106 -9.85 -0.17 1.60
CA ILE A 106 -8.57 -0.01 0.93
C ILE A 106 -8.42 1.44 0.47
N GLU A 107 -7.39 2.10 0.96
CA GLU A 107 -6.92 3.38 0.47
C GLU A 107 -5.54 3.23 -0.16
N ILE A 108 -5.38 3.79 -1.35
CA ILE A 108 -4.14 3.70 -2.12
C ILE A 108 -3.49 5.08 -2.13
N THR A 109 -2.31 5.20 -1.54
CA THR A 109 -1.48 6.41 -1.67
C THR A 109 -0.90 6.45 -3.08
N LEU A 110 -1.15 7.54 -3.80
CA LEU A 110 -0.66 7.72 -5.16
C LEU A 110 0.67 8.47 -5.17
N ARG A 111 1.54 8.10 -6.10
CA ARG A 111 2.82 8.77 -6.36
C ARG A 111 2.99 9.02 -7.85
N PRO A 112 3.61 10.13 -8.25
CA PRO A 112 3.97 10.36 -9.64
C PRO A 112 5.13 9.42 -10.06
N PRO A 113 5.40 9.22 -11.36
CA PRO A 113 6.36 8.22 -11.84
C PRO A 113 7.81 8.41 -11.37
N HIS A 114 8.22 9.61 -10.97
CA HIS A 114 9.63 9.96 -10.77
C HIS A 114 9.99 10.39 -9.35
N ARG A 115 9.01 10.38 -8.41
CA ARG A 115 9.25 10.80 -7.02
C ARG A 115 8.18 10.24 -6.08
N ASP A 116 8.38 10.42 -4.79
CA ASP A 116 7.50 9.86 -3.76
C ASP A 116 6.31 10.75 -3.40
N TYR A 117 6.27 12.00 -3.87
CA TYR A 117 5.20 12.96 -3.61
C TYR A 117 4.90 13.81 -4.84
N PHE A 118 3.71 14.39 -4.90
CA PHE A 118 3.32 15.30 -5.97
C PHE A 118 3.82 16.71 -5.69
N THR A 119 4.54 17.28 -6.65
CA THR A 119 4.83 18.71 -6.66
C THR A 119 3.68 19.50 -7.28
N PRO A 120 3.62 20.83 -7.12
CA PRO A 120 2.63 21.66 -7.80
C PRO A 120 2.64 21.49 -9.33
N ALA A 121 3.81 21.19 -9.92
CA ALA A 121 3.93 20.91 -11.35
C ALA A 121 3.27 19.58 -11.73
N ASP A 122 3.48 18.52 -10.92
CA ASP A 122 2.84 17.21 -11.13
C ASP A 122 1.32 17.34 -10.99
N VAL A 123 0.83 18.06 -9.98
CA VAL A 123 -0.61 18.32 -9.80
C VAL A 123 -1.20 18.98 -11.05
N ARG A 124 -0.59 20.04 -11.56
CA ARG A 124 -1.06 20.75 -12.76
C ARG A 124 -1.05 19.88 -14.01
N SER A 125 -0.08 18.99 -14.14
CA SER A 125 0.05 18.13 -15.33
C SER A 125 -0.83 16.88 -15.29
N MET A 126 -1.13 16.35 -14.10
CA MET A 126 -1.77 15.06 -13.94
C MET A 126 -3.24 15.15 -13.56
N LEU A 127 -3.67 16.19 -12.84
CA LEU A 127 -5.08 16.37 -12.50
C LEU A 127 -5.84 17.09 -13.63
N PRO A 128 -7.12 16.73 -13.85
CA PRO A 128 -7.97 17.46 -14.79
C PRO A 128 -8.03 18.95 -14.45
N ALA A 129 -7.78 19.82 -15.43
CA ALA A 129 -7.73 21.28 -15.23
C ALA A 129 -9.02 21.82 -14.59
N ALA A 130 -10.18 21.25 -14.93
CA ALA A 130 -11.46 21.62 -14.32
C ALA A 130 -11.53 21.40 -12.79
N TRP A 131 -10.71 20.51 -12.26
CA TRP A 131 -10.65 20.25 -10.80
C TRP A 131 -9.81 21.28 -10.06
N LEU A 132 -8.95 21.98 -10.78
CA LEU A 132 -8.04 23.00 -10.23
C LEU A 132 -8.60 24.42 -10.33
N GLN A 133 -9.79 24.59 -10.92
CA GLN A 133 -10.45 25.88 -11.01
C GLN A 133 -10.77 26.44 -9.61
N GLY A 134 -10.44 27.72 -9.38
CA GLY A 134 -10.61 28.37 -8.09
C GLY A 134 -9.53 28.04 -7.06
N ASN A 135 -8.45 27.38 -7.49
CA ASN A 135 -7.29 27.04 -6.64
C ASN A 135 -7.68 26.33 -5.33
N PRO A 136 -8.39 25.17 -5.42
CA PRO A 136 -8.84 24.45 -4.22
C PRO A 136 -7.66 23.87 -3.45
N ARG A 137 -7.69 23.92 -2.13
CA ARG A 137 -6.74 23.18 -1.29
C ARG A 137 -7.07 21.70 -1.18
N LYS A 138 -8.36 21.35 -1.24
CA LYS A 138 -8.81 19.96 -1.13
C LYS A 138 -9.70 19.59 -2.32
N ILE A 139 -9.46 18.41 -2.88
CA ILE A 139 -10.23 17.85 -3.99
C ILE A 139 -10.80 16.51 -3.55
N ARG A 140 -12.10 16.32 -3.81
CA ARG A 140 -12.81 15.05 -3.64
C ARG A 140 -13.64 14.81 -4.91
N ARG A 141 -13.21 13.87 -5.75
CA ARG A 141 -13.85 13.66 -7.08
C ARG A 141 -13.92 12.19 -7.45
N PRO A 142 -14.99 11.77 -8.14
CA PRO A 142 -14.98 10.47 -8.81
C PRO A 142 -13.91 10.48 -9.91
N ALA A 143 -13.07 9.46 -9.91
CA ALA A 143 -11.90 9.38 -10.78
C ALA A 143 -11.72 7.99 -11.38
N ALA A 144 -11.07 7.95 -12.54
CA ALA A 144 -10.43 6.77 -13.06
C ALA A 144 -8.92 7.01 -13.12
N ILE A 145 -8.14 6.10 -12.56
CA ILE A 145 -6.69 6.20 -12.57
C ILE A 145 -6.08 5.05 -13.36
N GLU A 146 -4.92 5.30 -13.95
CA GLU A 146 -4.07 4.27 -14.55
C GLU A 146 -2.77 4.19 -13.78
N ILE A 147 -2.46 3.02 -13.22
CA ILE A 147 -1.26 2.77 -12.46
C ILE A 147 -0.33 1.83 -13.22
N SER A 148 0.99 1.96 -13.00
CA SER A 148 2.02 1.09 -13.60
C SER A 148 2.75 0.24 -12.57
N ARG A 149 2.67 0.61 -11.31
CA ARG A 149 3.30 -0.09 -10.18
C ARG A 149 2.37 -0.03 -8.99
N LEU A 150 2.28 -1.14 -8.27
CA LEU A 150 1.58 -1.27 -7.01
C LEU A 150 2.55 -1.85 -5.99
N GLU A 151 2.60 -1.23 -4.82
CA GLU A 151 3.38 -1.69 -3.69
C GLU A 151 2.42 -1.97 -2.54
N MET A 152 2.56 -3.13 -1.93
CA MET A 152 1.70 -3.58 -0.85
C MET A 152 2.54 -4.02 0.33
N GLY A 153 2.23 -3.53 1.51
CA GLY A 153 2.85 -3.91 2.77
C GLY A 153 1.82 -4.05 3.88
N VAL A 154 2.26 -4.59 4.99
CA VAL A 154 1.49 -4.62 6.24
C VAL A 154 2.32 -3.89 7.28
N GLU A 155 1.77 -2.86 7.87
CA GLU A 155 2.38 -2.07 8.93
C GLU A 155 1.37 -1.88 10.05
N CYS A 156 1.77 -2.13 11.29
CA CYS A 156 0.93 -1.88 12.47
C CYS A 156 -0.52 -2.41 12.30
N ASP A 157 -0.64 -3.63 11.79
CA ASP A 157 -1.94 -4.30 11.56
C ASP A 157 -2.80 -3.68 10.44
N HIS A 158 -2.23 -2.81 9.61
CA HIS A 158 -2.90 -2.22 8.47
C HIS A 158 -2.22 -2.59 7.15
N ARG A 159 -3.05 -2.81 6.13
CA ARG A 159 -2.57 -2.99 4.76
C ARG A 159 -2.29 -1.64 4.12
N ASN A 160 -1.04 -1.41 3.77
CA ASN A 160 -0.63 -0.21 3.06
C ASN A 160 -0.52 -0.47 1.57
N TYR A 161 -1.18 0.38 0.78
CA TYR A 161 -1.10 0.36 -0.66
C TYR A 161 -0.50 1.67 -1.17
N ASN A 162 0.57 1.55 -1.96
CA ASN A 162 1.15 2.67 -2.68
C ASN A 162 1.15 2.36 -4.17
N ALA A 163 0.82 3.32 -5.01
CA ALA A 163 0.81 3.11 -6.45
C ALA A 163 1.47 4.25 -7.21
N VAL A 164 2.25 3.90 -8.22
CA VAL A 164 2.72 4.86 -9.23
C VAL A 164 1.62 5.08 -10.25
N VAL A 165 1.08 6.29 -10.29
CA VAL A 165 0.01 6.67 -11.19
C VAL A 165 0.56 7.38 -12.42
N ASN A 166 0.13 6.93 -13.62
CA ASN A 166 0.52 7.53 -14.89
C ASN A 166 -0.53 8.49 -15.43
N LYS A 167 -1.79 8.27 -15.08
CA LYS A 167 -2.91 9.09 -15.56
C LYS A 167 -4.01 9.16 -14.52
N ILE A 168 -4.57 10.35 -14.36
CA ILE A 168 -5.78 10.62 -13.57
C ILE A 168 -6.80 11.24 -14.51
N GLY A 169 -7.99 10.68 -14.53
CA GLY A 169 -9.08 11.16 -15.38
C GLY A 169 -10.41 11.22 -14.62
N THR A 170 -11.35 11.90 -15.21
CA THR A 170 -12.73 11.97 -14.70
C THR A 170 -13.45 10.64 -14.91
N ARG A 171 -14.40 10.36 -14.04
CA ARG A 171 -15.37 9.27 -14.16
C ARG A 171 -16.77 9.82 -13.97
N PRO A 172 -17.80 9.33 -14.69
CA PRO A 172 -19.19 9.66 -14.37
C PRO A 172 -19.48 9.36 -12.89
N ARG A 173 -20.21 10.25 -12.25
CA ARG A 173 -20.60 10.08 -10.84
C ARG A 173 -21.60 8.94 -10.75
N SER A 174 -21.18 7.78 -10.26
CA SER A 174 -22.07 6.67 -9.93
C SER A 174 -21.87 6.29 -8.47
N GLY A 175 -22.94 6.26 -7.71
CA GLY A 175 -22.94 5.92 -6.29
C GLY A 175 -22.63 7.08 -5.34
N LYS A 176 -22.88 6.82 -4.04
CA LYS A 176 -22.59 7.75 -2.94
C LYS A 176 -21.07 7.76 -2.69
N MET A 177 -20.53 8.94 -2.43
CA MET A 177 -19.14 9.05 -1.99
C MET A 177 -19.00 8.35 -0.64
N PRO A 178 -17.99 7.49 -0.45
CA PRO A 178 -17.69 6.96 0.87
C PRO A 178 -17.42 8.13 1.83
N ASP A 179 -17.99 8.07 3.02
CA ASP A 179 -17.60 9.01 4.06
C ASP A 179 -16.11 8.77 4.36
N ASN A 180 -15.30 9.81 4.28
CA ASN A 180 -14.01 9.75 4.92
C ASN A 180 -14.31 9.70 6.41
N GLY A 181 -14.01 8.59 7.03
CA GLY A 181 -13.89 8.57 8.46
C GLY A 181 -12.84 9.61 8.87
N GLU A 182 -13.29 10.84 9.12
CA GLU A 182 -12.50 11.78 9.90
C GLU A 182 -12.55 11.23 11.33
N GLY A 183 -11.71 10.25 11.58
CA GLY A 183 -11.58 9.57 12.84
C GLY A 183 -10.12 9.31 13.12
N CYS A 184 -9.59 10.18 13.83
CA CYS A 184 -8.63 10.28 14.92
C CYS A 184 -7.78 11.49 14.81
#